data_ee95b9da848ac2f576a8bd3d548ddddb
#
_entry.id   ee95b9da848ac2f576a8bd3d548ddddb
#
_cell.length_a   1.000
_cell.length_b   1.000
_cell.length_c   1.000
_cell.angle_alpha   90.00
_cell.angle_beta   90.00
_cell.angle_gamma   90.00
#
_symmetry.space_group_name_H-M   'P 1'
#
loop_
_entity.id
_entity.type
_entity.pdbx_description
1 polymer ?
#
loop_
_entity_poly.entity_id
_entity_poly.type
_entity_poly.pdbx_seq_one_letter_code
_entity_poly.pdbx_strand_id
1 'polypeptide(L)' 'ELLTEMIKAIVDKPDEVDISLTESENTNIFELRLGDGDVGKVIGKKGKNVMALRTILSAATAKEGGKRSMLEIIE' A
#
# COMPACT_ATOMS: atom_id res chain seq x y z
N GLU A 1 -3.95 -0.70 -11.30
CA GLU A 1 -4.42 0.13 -10.23
C GLU A 1 -3.32 1.01 -9.66
N LEU A 2 -3.66 2.20 -9.19
CA LEU A 2 -2.66 3.21 -8.82
C LEU A 2 -1.70 2.74 -7.72
N LEU A 3 -2.23 2.15 -6.66
CA LEU A 3 -1.39 1.68 -5.57
C LEU A 3 -0.36 0.65 -6.04
N THR A 4 -0.80 -0.31 -6.82
CA THR A 4 0.09 -1.33 -7.38
C THR A 4 1.18 -0.71 -8.24
N GLU A 5 0.82 0.22 -9.10
CA GLU A 5 1.79 0.86 -9.98
C GLU A 5 2.81 1.69 -9.22
N MET A 6 2.36 2.40 -8.19
CA MET A 6 3.27 3.18 -7.35
C MET A 6 4.27 2.29 -6.63
N ILE A 7 3.83 1.17 -6.10
CA ILE A 7 4.71 0.25 -5.38
C ILE A 7 5.68 -0.41 -6.33
N LYS A 8 5.22 -0.84 -7.50
CA LYS A 8 6.11 -1.46 -8.50
C LYS A 8 7.19 -0.51 -8.99
N ALA A 9 6.94 0.79 -8.97
CA ALA A 9 7.92 1.78 -9.36
C ALA A 9 9.04 1.95 -8.33
N ILE A 10 8.83 1.52 -7.10
CA ILE A 10 9.78 1.70 -6.00
C ILE A 10 10.65 0.46 -5.77
N VAL A 11 10.09 -0.73 -5.96
CA VAL A 11 10.74 -1.99 -5.59
C VAL A 11 11.66 -2.52 -6.68
N ASP A 12 12.57 -3.42 -6.27
CA ASP A 12 13.49 -4.10 -7.20
C ASP A 12 12.84 -5.33 -7.84
N LYS A 13 11.82 -5.89 -7.20
CA LYS A 13 11.18 -7.13 -7.65
C LYS A 13 9.69 -6.90 -7.89
N PRO A 14 9.35 -6.14 -8.94
CA PRO A 14 7.95 -5.79 -9.18
C PRO A 14 7.05 -6.99 -9.45
N ASP A 15 7.60 -8.09 -9.95
CA ASP A 15 6.82 -9.30 -10.20
C ASP A 15 6.39 -10.00 -8.92
N GLU A 16 6.98 -9.67 -7.79
CA GLU A 16 6.64 -10.25 -6.50
C GLU A 16 5.73 -9.38 -5.65
N VAL A 17 5.25 -8.26 -6.21
CA VAL A 17 4.28 -7.40 -5.53
C VAL A 17 2.91 -8.04 -5.63
N ASP A 18 2.27 -8.25 -4.50
CA ASP A 18 0.92 -8.77 -4.43
C ASP A 18 0.11 -7.97 -3.43
N ILE A 19 -1.03 -7.47 -3.86
CA ILE A 19 -1.90 -6.66 -3.01
C ILE A 19 -3.25 -7.32 -2.91
N SER A 20 -3.69 -7.58 -1.68
CA SER A 20 -5.01 -8.11 -1.39
C SER A 20 -5.84 -7.07 -0.68
N LEU A 21 -7.10 -6.98 -1.02
CA LEU A 21 -8.03 -6.06 -0.36
C LEU A 21 -9.04 -6.86 0.45
N THR A 22 -9.13 -6.53 1.72
CA THR A 22 -10.17 -7.04 2.59
C THR A 22 -11.10 -5.88 2.94
N GLU A 23 -12.37 -6.02 2.65
CA GLU A 23 -13.34 -4.98 2.92
C GLU A 23 -14.21 -5.34 4.11
N SER A 24 -14.42 -4.37 4.98
CA SER A 24 -15.41 -4.47 6.05
C SER A 24 -16.37 -3.31 5.92
N GLU A 25 -17.32 -3.22 6.84
CA GLU A 25 -18.35 -2.18 6.79
C GLU A 25 -17.76 -0.77 6.83
N ASN A 26 -16.72 -0.57 7.63
CA ASN A 26 -16.14 0.75 7.86
C ASN A 26 -14.70 0.89 7.41
N THR A 27 -14.06 -0.19 6.98
CA THR A 27 -12.62 -0.17 6.73
C THR A 27 -12.26 -1.03 5.53
N ASN A 28 -11.36 -0.51 4.72
CA ASN A 28 -10.69 -1.28 3.67
C ASN A 28 -9.27 -1.54 4.12
N ILE A 29 -8.86 -2.80 4.13
CA ILE A 29 -7.51 -3.18 4.53
C ILE A 29 -6.78 -3.70 3.30
N PHE A 30 -5.72 -3.00 2.92
CA PHE A 30 -4.85 -3.40 1.84
C PHE A 30 -3.65 -4.14 2.41
N GLU A 31 -3.52 -5.41 2.07
CA GLU A 31 -2.40 -6.23 2.52
C GLU A 31 -1.39 -6.35 1.41
N LEU A 32 -0.19 -5.90 1.66
CA LEU A 32 0.86 -5.83 0.66
C LEU A 32 1.94 -6.86 0.94
N ARG A 33 2.20 -7.72 -0.03
CA ARG A 33 3.30 -8.69 0.02
C ARG A 33 4.34 -8.30 -1.00
N LEU A 34 5.58 -8.45 -0.60
CA LEU A 34 6.72 -8.00 -1.40
C LEU A 34 7.79 -9.09 -1.50
N GLY A 35 8.70 -8.93 -2.46
CA GLY A 35 9.85 -9.79 -2.56
C GLY A 35 10.89 -9.48 -1.48
N ASP A 36 11.82 -10.41 -1.29
CA ASP A 36 12.88 -10.25 -0.30
C ASP A 36 13.65 -8.96 -0.52
N GLY A 37 13.81 -8.21 0.56
CA GLY A 37 14.60 -6.98 0.53
C GLY A 37 13.82 -5.74 0.09
N ASP A 38 12.59 -5.90 -0.39
CA ASP A 38 11.82 -4.76 -0.88
C ASP A 38 10.97 -4.06 0.19
N VAL A 39 10.75 -4.69 1.32
CA VAL A 39 9.97 -4.08 2.40
C VAL A 39 10.56 -2.74 2.84
N GLY A 40 11.87 -2.69 3.01
CA GLY A 40 12.55 -1.45 3.38
C GLY A 40 12.39 -0.34 2.36
N LYS A 41 12.32 -0.69 1.07
CA LYS A 41 12.14 0.30 0.01
C LYS A 41 10.75 0.91 0.03
N VAL A 42 9.75 0.09 0.31
CA VAL A 42 8.37 0.58 0.40
C VAL A 42 8.16 1.44 1.64
N ILE A 43 8.75 1.06 2.75
CA ILE A 43 8.67 1.87 3.97
C ILE A 43 9.41 3.20 3.77
N GLY A 44 10.59 3.12 3.17
CA GLY A 44 11.42 4.28 2.90
C GLY A 44 12.13 4.78 4.14
N LYS A 45 13.02 5.75 3.94
CA LYS A 45 13.81 6.32 5.02
C LYS A 45 12.90 7.01 6.02
N LYS A 46 12.98 6.60 7.28
CA LYS A 46 12.15 7.13 8.36
C LYS A 46 10.65 6.99 8.10
N GLY A 47 10.27 5.99 7.31
CA GLY A 47 8.87 5.73 7.02
C GLY A 47 8.22 6.69 6.02
N LYS A 48 9.00 7.48 5.29
CA LYS A 48 8.43 8.49 4.39
C LYS A 48 7.60 7.93 3.26
N ASN A 49 8.06 6.83 2.65
CA ASN A 49 7.34 6.26 1.52
C ASN A 49 5.99 5.67 1.95
N VAL A 50 5.98 4.92 3.04
CA VAL A 50 4.74 4.31 3.52
C VAL A 50 3.75 5.38 3.99
N MET A 51 4.23 6.46 4.58
CA MET A 51 3.35 7.56 4.98
C MET A 51 2.73 8.25 3.77
N ALA A 52 3.52 8.45 2.72
CA ALA A 52 3.01 9.04 1.49
C ALA A 52 1.95 8.14 0.85
N LEU A 53 2.20 6.83 0.81
CA LEU A 53 1.24 5.87 0.28
C LEU A 53 -0.06 5.89 1.07
N ARG A 54 0.02 5.95 2.38
CA ARG A 54 -1.17 6.03 3.24
C ARG A 54 -1.96 7.31 2.99
N THR A 55 -1.28 8.41 2.80
CA THR A 55 -1.93 9.69 2.53
C THR A 55 -2.71 9.65 1.21
N ILE A 56 -2.08 9.14 0.16
CA ILE A 56 -2.73 9.03 -1.14
C ILE A 56 -3.92 8.07 -1.08
N LEU A 57 -3.74 6.95 -0.38
CA LEU A 57 -4.79 5.95 -0.23
C LEU A 57 -6.00 6.53 0.51
N SER A 58 -5.76 7.30 1.57
CA SER A 58 -6.84 7.95 2.32
C SER A 58 -7.60 8.94 1.45
N ALA A 59 -6.89 9.71 0.64
CA ALA A 59 -7.53 10.68 -0.25
C ALA A 59 -8.40 9.97 -1.31
N ALA A 60 -7.90 8.89 -1.89
CA ALA A 60 -8.66 8.13 -2.87
C ALA A 60 -9.90 7.49 -2.26
N THR A 61 -9.77 6.97 -1.05
CA THR A 61 -10.89 6.34 -0.36
C THR A 61 -11.95 7.35 0.05
N ALA A 62 -11.54 8.53 0.50
CA ALA A 62 -12.48 9.58 0.84
C ALA A 62 -13.34 9.98 -0.35
N LYS A 63 -12.75 9.99 -1.54
CA LYS A 63 -13.48 10.28 -2.76
C LYS A 63 -14.52 9.21 -3.08
N GLU A 64 -14.26 7.97 -2.71
CA GLU A 64 -15.11 6.83 -3.04
C GLU A 64 -16.18 6.50 -2.00
N GLY A 65 -16.37 7.30 -0.98
CA GLY A 65 -17.43 7.05 -0.02
C GLY A 65 -17.03 7.06 1.44
N GLY A 66 -15.80 7.42 1.74
CA GLY A 66 -15.42 7.73 3.10
C GLY A 66 -15.07 6.57 4.02
N LYS A 67 -14.87 5.37 3.52
CA LYS A 67 -14.37 4.27 4.35
C LYS A 67 -12.92 4.55 4.73
N ARG A 68 -12.52 4.08 5.90
CA ARG A 68 -11.13 4.12 6.31
C ARG A 68 -10.30 3.19 5.44
N SER A 69 -9.08 3.60 5.17
CA SER A 69 -8.11 2.75 4.49
C SER A 69 -6.96 2.44 5.41
N MET A 70 -6.57 1.17 5.44
CA MET A 70 -5.40 0.73 6.18
C MET A 70 -4.47 0.01 5.22
N LEU A 71 -3.19 0.21 5.39
CA LEU A 71 -2.18 -0.47 4.59
C LEU A 71 -1.31 -1.30 5.52
N GLU A 72 -1.29 -2.61 5.31
CA GLU A 72 -0.45 -3.53 6.06
C GLU A 72 0.59 -4.12 5.14
N ILE A 73 1.83 -4.17 5.61
CA ILE A 73 2.93 -4.77 4.88
C ILE A 73 3.24 -6.12 5.51
N ILE A 74 3.18 -7.16 4.71
CA ILE A 74 3.40 -8.54 5.15
C ILE A 74 4.73 -9.02 4.60
N GLU A 75 5.61 -9.47 5.47
CA GLU A 75 6.90 -9.99 5.05
C GLU A 75 6.86 -11.45 4.65
#